data_e748dffe5699cec8c508473c95de58ac
#
_entry.id   e748dffe5699cec8c508473c95de58ac
#
_cell.length_a   1.000
_cell.length_b   1.000
_cell.length_c   1.000
_cell.angle_alpha   90.00
_cell.angle_beta   90.00
_cell.angle_gamma   90.00
#
_symmetry.space_group_name_H-M   'P 1'
#
loop_
_entity.id
_entity.type
_entity.pdbx_description
1 polymer ?
#
loop_
_entity_poly.entity_id
_entity_poly.type
_entity_poly.pdbx_seq_one_letter_code
_entity_poly.pdbx_strand_id
1 'polypeptide(L)'
;SYMYSGSCVQDINDTEYEMKQGQLMLMSPGIVHTINKLGTDDILIQIALGQNNLTHGFFNRISSTGIVSNFLLNAFTSNNRLDDFFLFSSESSRRLRLFITEFLCEWYEPSPASYDMLNSLFSLIISELINTLNVTSDHPATHNKGTYVMPVLRYIENNYKTCDLQSAAQQFNLHPNYLSAMLKKYTG
;
A
#
# COMPACT_ATOMS: atom_id res chain seq x y z
N SER A 1 6.72 -2.50 -5.45
CA SER A 1 6.74 -2.66 -6.93
C SER A 1 5.68 -1.80 -7.57
N TYR A 2 6.01 -1.08 -8.63
CA TYR A 2 5.06 -0.27 -9.42
C TYR A 2 5.15 -0.68 -10.90
N MET A 3 4.03 -1.01 -11.50
CA MET A 3 3.97 -1.35 -12.92
C MET A 3 3.86 -0.08 -13.76
N TYR A 4 4.99 0.37 -14.31
CA TYR A 4 5.08 1.63 -15.05
C TYR A 4 4.51 1.53 -16.46
N SER A 5 4.75 0.39 -17.12
CA SER A 5 4.24 0.08 -18.47
C SER A 5 3.97 -1.41 -18.58
N GLY A 6 2.91 -1.79 -19.30
CA GLY A 6 2.53 -3.18 -19.56
C GLY A 6 1.91 -3.90 -18.38
N SER A 7 2.26 -5.16 -18.20
CA SER A 7 1.77 -6.01 -17.10
C SER A 7 2.81 -7.04 -16.67
N CYS A 8 2.68 -7.54 -15.44
CA CYS A 8 3.48 -8.67 -14.98
C CYS A 8 2.65 -9.59 -14.09
N VAL A 9 3.08 -10.84 -14.00
CA VAL A 9 2.56 -11.79 -13.02
C VAL A 9 3.61 -12.01 -11.94
N GLN A 10 3.20 -11.84 -10.69
CA GLN A 10 4.02 -12.15 -9.52
C GLN A 10 3.40 -13.34 -8.80
N ASP A 11 4.22 -14.33 -8.48
CA ASP A 11 3.84 -15.42 -7.59
C ASP A 11 4.23 -15.03 -6.16
N ILE A 12 3.26 -15.02 -5.27
CA ILE A 12 3.44 -14.70 -3.85
C ILE A 12 2.79 -15.80 -3.03
N ASN A 13 3.58 -16.55 -2.26
CA ASN A 13 3.11 -17.67 -1.46
C ASN A 13 2.29 -18.68 -2.30
N ASP A 14 2.84 -19.12 -3.43
CA ASP A 14 2.25 -20.07 -4.38
C ASP A 14 0.90 -19.60 -4.98
N THR A 15 0.68 -18.30 -5.04
CA THR A 15 -0.50 -17.70 -5.68
C THR A 15 -0.08 -16.61 -6.66
N GLU A 16 -0.58 -16.72 -7.89
CA GLU A 16 -0.29 -15.77 -8.95
C GLU A 16 -1.17 -14.52 -8.84
N TYR A 17 -0.52 -13.35 -8.97
CA TYR A 17 -1.16 -12.04 -8.98
C TYR A 17 -0.72 -11.26 -10.22
N GLU A 18 -1.69 -10.91 -11.05
CA GLU A 18 -1.45 -10.03 -12.20
C GLU A 18 -1.39 -8.58 -11.73
N MET A 19 -0.31 -7.88 -12.07
CA MET A 19 -0.17 -6.44 -11.94
C MET A 19 -0.28 -5.78 -13.31
N LYS A 20 -1.13 -4.76 -13.42
CA LYS A 20 -1.36 -3.98 -14.63
C LYS A 20 -0.72 -2.60 -14.51
N GLN A 21 -0.49 -1.98 -15.65
CA GLN A 21 0.04 -0.62 -15.71
C GLN A 21 -0.69 0.33 -14.77
N GLY A 22 0.08 1.07 -13.97
CA GLY A 22 -0.41 2.02 -12.99
C GLY A 22 -0.71 1.43 -11.62
N GLN A 23 -0.67 0.11 -11.46
CA GLN A 23 -0.84 -0.54 -10.15
C GLN A 23 0.45 -0.51 -9.34
N LEU A 24 0.29 -0.34 -8.02
CA LEU A 24 1.39 -0.42 -7.07
C LEU A 24 1.16 -1.57 -6.09
N MET A 25 2.16 -2.40 -5.92
CA MET A 25 2.18 -3.45 -4.91
C MET A 25 3.18 -3.11 -3.81
N LEU A 26 2.69 -3.06 -2.60
CA LEU A 26 3.48 -2.88 -1.39
C LEU A 26 3.62 -4.23 -0.70
N MET A 27 4.84 -4.65 -0.42
CA MET A 27 5.13 -5.94 0.22
C MET A 27 5.88 -5.74 1.53
N SER A 28 5.53 -6.54 2.52
CA SER A 28 6.28 -6.61 3.79
C SER A 28 7.68 -7.19 3.58
N PRO A 29 8.66 -6.79 4.40
CA PRO A 29 9.98 -7.41 4.37
C PRO A 29 9.90 -8.92 4.63
N GLY A 30 10.57 -9.70 3.80
CA GLY A 30 10.66 -11.16 3.95
C GLY A 30 9.59 -11.97 3.23
N ILE A 31 8.66 -11.33 2.53
CA ILE A 31 7.75 -12.05 1.61
C ILE A 31 8.57 -12.70 0.50
N VAL A 32 8.39 -14.01 0.36
CA VAL A 32 8.94 -14.76 -0.77
C VAL A 32 8.03 -14.55 -1.97
N HIS A 33 8.60 -13.99 -3.02
CA HIS A 33 7.88 -13.78 -4.27
C HIS A 33 8.80 -14.00 -5.47
N THR A 34 8.20 -14.37 -6.58
CA THR A 34 8.88 -14.43 -7.88
C THR A 34 8.13 -13.57 -8.89
N ILE A 35 8.85 -13.08 -9.87
CA ILE A 35 8.29 -12.28 -10.97
C ILE A 35 8.50 -13.07 -12.24
N ASN A 36 7.41 -13.33 -12.96
CA ASN A 36 7.50 -13.99 -14.25
C ASN A 36 8.23 -13.11 -15.25
N LYS A 37 8.75 -13.74 -16.31
CA LYS A 37 9.51 -13.02 -17.35
C LYS A 37 8.66 -11.90 -17.94
N LEU A 38 9.20 -10.69 -17.89
CA LEU A 38 8.60 -9.50 -18.51
C LEU A 38 8.74 -9.53 -20.03
N GLY A 39 7.76 -8.97 -20.70
CA GLY A 39 7.84 -8.69 -22.15
C GLY A 39 8.78 -7.51 -22.45
N THR A 40 8.99 -7.24 -23.72
CA THR A 40 9.92 -6.18 -24.20
C THR A 40 9.47 -4.76 -23.84
N ASP A 41 8.15 -4.56 -23.69
CA ASP A 41 7.55 -3.24 -23.42
C ASP A 41 7.09 -3.09 -21.96
N ASP A 42 7.31 -4.14 -21.16
CA ASP A 42 6.94 -4.14 -19.75
C ASP A 42 8.04 -3.47 -18.91
N ILE A 43 7.63 -2.56 -18.04
CA ILE A 43 8.53 -1.85 -17.12
C ILE A 43 7.98 -1.96 -15.71
N LEU A 44 8.66 -2.76 -14.89
CA LEU A 44 8.38 -2.89 -13.47
C LEU A 44 9.44 -2.14 -12.67
N ILE A 45 9.01 -1.19 -11.85
CA ILE A 45 9.87 -0.41 -10.95
C ILE A 45 9.78 -1.04 -9.55
N GLN A 46 10.92 -1.44 -8.99
CA GLN A 46 11.01 -1.93 -7.62
C GLN A 46 11.82 -0.96 -6.77
N ILE A 47 11.22 -0.49 -5.68
CA ILE A 47 11.86 0.37 -4.71
C ILE A 47 11.96 -0.40 -3.39
N ALA A 48 13.17 -0.69 -2.96
CA ALA A 48 13.44 -1.27 -1.66
C ALA A 48 13.67 -0.16 -0.63
N LEU A 49 12.90 -0.20 0.45
CA LEU A 49 12.99 0.78 1.53
C LEU A 49 13.78 0.18 2.69
N GLY A 50 14.92 0.79 3.01
CA GLY A 50 15.67 0.47 4.22
C GLY A 50 14.99 1.05 5.47
N GLN A 51 15.05 0.35 6.59
CA GLN A 51 14.47 0.83 7.86
C GLN A 51 14.99 2.22 8.28
N ASN A 52 16.24 2.54 7.95
CA ASN A 52 16.85 3.83 8.28
C ASN A 52 16.33 5.01 7.44
N ASN A 53 15.64 4.75 6.33
CA ASN A 53 15.09 5.79 5.46
C ASN A 53 13.74 6.31 5.94
N LEU A 54 13.12 5.61 6.88
CA LEU A 54 11.83 5.97 7.46
C LEU A 54 12.05 6.71 8.78
N THR A 55 12.34 8.00 8.71
CA THR A 55 12.61 8.83 9.88
C THR A 55 11.34 9.18 10.66
N HIS A 56 11.49 9.52 11.97
CA HIS A 56 10.38 10.03 12.78
C HIS A 56 9.70 11.25 12.15
N GLY A 57 10.45 12.10 11.44
CA GLY A 57 9.91 13.25 10.73
C GLY A 57 9.02 12.87 9.52
N PHE A 58 9.32 11.77 8.85
CA PHE A 58 8.48 11.19 7.82
C PHE A 58 7.15 10.70 8.41
N PHE A 59 7.22 9.96 9.50
CA PHE A 59 6.03 9.42 10.18
C PHE A 59 5.12 10.53 10.71
N ASN A 60 5.67 11.59 11.30
CA ASN A 60 4.88 12.71 11.80
C ASN A 60 4.10 13.45 10.70
N ARG A 61 4.59 13.44 9.46
CA ARG A 61 3.88 14.05 8.32
C ARG A 61 2.71 13.21 7.83
N ILE A 62 2.82 11.89 7.93
CA ILE A 62 1.79 10.95 7.45
C ILE A 62 0.81 10.56 8.57
N SER A 63 1.25 10.49 9.83
CA SER A 63 0.43 10.09 10.98
C SER A 63 -0.72 11.04 11.31
N SER A 64 -0.73 12.26 10.72
CA SER A 64 -1.83 13.21 10.91
C SER A 64 -3.10 12.88 10.10
N THR A 65 -3.09 11.82 9.29
CA THR A 65 -4.11 11.58 8.27
C THR A 65 -5.06 10.41 8.53
N GLY A 66 -5.07 9.82 9.74
CA GLY A 66 -6.09 8.86 10.15
C GLY A 66 -5.61 7.41 10.35
N ILE A 67 -6.56 6.50 10.62
CA ILE A 67 -6.33 5.08 10.98
C ILE A 67 -5.59 4.33 9.86
N VAL A 68 -5.94 4.59 8.61
CA VAL A 68 -5.34 3.95 7.42
C VAL A 68 -3.85 4.29 7.30
N SER A 69 -3.52 5.55 7.55
CA SER A 69 -2.13 6.02 7.54
C SER A 69 -1.30 5.35 8.62
N ASN A 70 -1.84 5.27 9.85
CA ASN A 70 -1.20 4.58 10.96
C ASN A 70 -1.00 3.10 10.67
N PHE A 71 -1.97 2.46 10.02
CA PHE A 71 -1.83 1.07 9.60
C PHE A 71 -0.68 0.88 8.60
N LEU A 72 -0.62 1.71 7.54
CA LEU A 72 0.49 1.66 6.58
C LEU A 72 1.84 1.90 7.28
N LEU A 73 1.88 2.87 8.21
CA LEU A 73 3.07 3.14 9.00
C LEU A 73 3.51 1.91 9.81
N ASN A 74 2.58 1.25 10.49
CA ASN A 74 2.87 0.05 11.27
C ASN A 74 3.35 -1.10 10.37
N ALA A 75 2.78 -1.26 9.18
CA ALA A 75 3.23 -2.25 8.20
C ALA A 75 4.68 -2.00 7.75
N PHE A 76 5.12 -0.72 7.71
CA PHE A 76 6.49 -0.36 7.35
C PHE A 76 7.48 -0.45 8.52
N THR A 77 7.01 -0.27 9.77
CA THR A 77 7.90 -0.09 10.93
C THR A 77 7.93 -1.26 11.90
N SER A 78 6.87 -2.06 11.93
CA SER A 78 6.84 -3.17 12.87
C SER A 78 7.72 -4.33 12.41
N ASN A 79 8.59 -4.79 13.30
CA ASN A 79 9.34 -6.06 13.15
C ASN A 79 8.42 -7.29 13.14
N ASN A 80 7.13 -7.11 13.33
CA ASN A 80 6.16 -8.18 13.14
C ASN A 80 6.06 -8.41 11.63
N ARG A 81 6.62 -9.51 11.17
CA ARG A 81 6.48 -10.05 9.83
C ARG A 81 5.00 -10.28 9.55
N LEU A 82 4.36 -9.23 9.07
CA LEU A 82 3.11 -9.41 8.35
C LEU A 82 3.55 -10.02 7.02
N ASP A 83 3.32 -11.31 6.83
CA ASP A 83 3.53 -11.97 5.53
C ASP A 83 2.43 -11.52 4.56
N ASP A 84 2.25 -10.20 4.44
CA ASP A 84 1.16 -9.58 3.73
C ASP A 84 1.67 -8.56 2.71
N PHE A 85 0.96 -8.44 1.63
CA PHE A 85 1.18 -7.40 0.63
C PHE A 85 -0.15 -6.70 0.30
N PHE A 86 -0.04 -5.51 -0.25
CA PHE A 86 -1.19 -4.71 -0.70
C PHE A 86 -1.04 -4.36 -2.16
N LEU A 87 -2.03 -4.72 -2.97
CA LEU A 87 -2.12 -4.30 -4.36
C LEU A 87 -3.09 -3.11 -4.45
N PHE A 88 -2.57 -1.96 -4.84
CA PHE A 88 -3.34 -0.73 -5.02
C PHE A 88 -3.80 -0.61 -6.47
N SER A 89 -5.12 -0.51 -6.66
CA SER A 89 -5.73 -0.19 -7.95
C SER A 89 -5.57 1.31 -8.22
N SER A 90 -4.39 1.70 -8.65
CA SER A 90 -3.99 3.10 -8.85
C SER A 90 -3.82 3.49 -10.33
N GLU A 91 -4.39 2.70 -11.24
CA GLU A 91 -4.26 2.86 -12.69
C GLU A 91 -4.72 4.24 -13.18
N SER A 92 -5.77 4.78 -12.54
CA SER A 92 -6.33 6.10 -12.86
C SER A 92 -5.57 7.27 -12.21
N SER A 93 -4.65 7.02 -11.28
CA SER A 93 -3.92 8.06 -10.59
C SER A 93 -2.78 8.64 -11.44
N ARG A 94 -3.09 9.72 -12.17
CA ARG A 94 -2.06 10.51 -12.86
C ARG A 94 -1.01 11.07 -11.89
N ARG A 95 -1.41 11.40 -10.66
CA ARG A 95 -0.51 11.97 -9.65
C ARG A 95 0.51 10.94 -9.19
N LEU A 96 0.08 9.69 -8.92
CA LEU A 96 0.99 8.63 -8.51
C LEU A 96 2.07 8.42 -9.56
N ARG A 97 1.68 8.32 -10.84
CA ARG A 97 2.63 8.18 -11.94
C ARG A 97 3.62 9.34 -12.01
N LEU A 98 3.15 10.59 -11.84
CA LEU A 98 4.01 11.77 -11.83
C LEU A 98 5.02 11.70 -10.68
N PHE A 99 4.55 11.45 -9.45
CA PHE A 99 5.42 11.41 -8.28
C PHE A 99 6.48 10.31 -8.35
N ILE A 100 6.13 9.13 -8.90
CA ILE A 100 7.09 8.04 -9.11
C ILE A 100 8.10 8.43 -10.20
N THR A 101 7.66 9.07 -11.28
CA THR A 101 8.57 9.54 -12.33
C THR A 101 9.56 10.56 -11.78
N GLU A 102 9.10 11.56 -11.05
CA GLU A 102 9.97 12.56 -10.42
C GLU A 102 10.92 11.94 -9.38
N PHE A 103 10.44 10.95 -8.61
CA PHE A 103 11.28 10.20 -7.68
C PHE A 103 12.44 9.49 -8.41
N LEU A 104 12.18 8.88 -9.56
CA LEU A 104 13.21 8.24 -10.37
C LEU A 104 14.17 9.26 -10.99
N CYS A 105 13.67 10.39 -11.49
CA CYS A 105 14.50 11.47 -12.01
C CYS A 105 15.47 11.95 -10.94
N GLU A 106 14.99 12.26 -9.74
CA GLU A 106 15.83 12.72 -8.63
C GLU A 106 16.80 11.63 -8.13
N TRP A 107 16.41 10.34 -8.23
CA TRP A 107 17.28 9.23 -7.87
C TRP A 107 18.45 9.06 -8.83
N TYR A 108 18.23 9.20 -10.13
CA TYR A 108 19.26 8.98 -11.15
C TYR A 108 20.07 10.25 -11.48
N GLU A 109 19.48 11.42 -11.29
CA GLU A 109 20.12 12.72 -11.50
C GLU A 109 19.99 13.58 -10.22
N PRO A 110 20.73 13.23 -9.13
CA PRO A 110 20.53 13.84 -7.82
C PRO A 110 20.94 15.32 -7.81
N SER A 111 20.03 16.15 -7.30
CA SER A 111 20.27 17.56 -6.98
C SER A 111 20.97 17.73 -5.63
N PRO A 112 21.49 18.92 -5.30
CA PRO A 112 22.04 19.18 -3.96
C PRO A 112 21.06 18.96 -2.81
N ALA A 113 19.74 19.04 -3.07
CA ALA A 113 18.68 18.82 -2.10
C ALA A 113 18.04 17.44 -2.24
N SER A 114 18.67 16.48 -2.92
CA SER A 114 18.10 15.18 -3.31
C SER A 114 17.52 14.40 -2.13
N TYR A 115 18.18 14.42 -0.97
CA TYR A 115 17.67 13.74 0.21
C TYR A 115 16.28 14.25 0.64
N ASP A 116 16.10 15.56 0.70
CA ASP A 116 14.83 16.18 1.09
C ASP A 116 13.77 16.04 -0.01
N MET A 117 14.18 16.11 -1.27
CA MET A 117 13.32 15.90 -2.43
C MET A 117 12.76 14.47 -2.45
N LEU A 118 13.61 13.47 -2.34
CA LEU A 118 13.20 12.05 -2.30
C LEU A 118 12.26 11.74 -1.13
N ASN A 119 12.55 12.27 0.06
CA ASN A 119 11.65 12.11 1.21
C ASN A 119 10.29 12.77 1.00
N SER A 120 10.26 13.93 0.35
CA SER A 120 9.03 14.66 0.05
C SER A 120 8.21 13.92 -1.00
N LEU A 121 8.84 13.49 -2.09
CA LEU A 121 8.20 12.69 -3.14
C LEU A 121 7.66 11.37 -2.60
N PHE A 122 8.43 10.69 -1.75
CA PHE A 122 7.96 9.47 -1.11
C PHE A 122 6.73 9.71 -0.23
N SER A 123 6.72 10.83 0.53
CA SER A 123 5.55 11.22 1.32
C SER A 123 4.32 11.50 0.44
N LEU A 124 4.51 12.13 -0.73
CA LEU A 124 3.45 12.36 -1.71
C LEU A 124 2.93 11.06 -2.32
N ILE A 125 3.84 10.11 -2.64
CA ILE A 125 3.46 8.78 -3.13
C ILE A 125 2.56 8.07 -2.11
N ILE A 126 2.97 8.01 -0.84
CA ILE A 126 2.16 7.38 0.21
C ILE A 126 0.81 8.09 0.40
N SER A 127 0.80 9.43 0.40
CA SER A 127 -0.45 10.20 0.51
C SER A 127 -1.40 9.92 -0.64
N GLU A 128 -0.87 9.80 -1.85
CA GLU A 128 -1.69 9.49 -3.03
C GLU A 128 -2.20 8.04 -3.01
N LEU A 129 -1.41 7.09 -2.51
CA LEU A 129 -1.89 5.71 -2.31
C LEU A 129 -3.07 5.66 -1.33
N ILE A 130 -3.03 6.44 -0.25
CA ILE A 130 -4.15 6.57 0.68
C ILE A 130 -5.38 7.15 -0.03
N ASN A 131 -5.20 8.16 -0.91
CA ASN A 131 -6.28 8.72 -1.69
C ASN A 131 -6.89 7.71 -2.68
N THR A 132 -6.06 6.86 -3.32
CA THR A 132 -6.58 5.84 -4.25
C THR A 132 -7.44 4.81 -3.54
N LEU A 133 -7.14 4.47 -2.29
CA LEU A 133 -8.04 3.66 -1.48
C LEU A 133 -9.41 4.31 -1.29
N ASN A 134 -9.48 5.65 -1.38
CA ASN A 134 -10.72 6.41 -1.24
C ASN A 134 -11.64 6.35 -2.46
N VAL A 135 -11.14 6.05 -3.63
CA VAL A 135 -11.89 6.09 -4.88
C VAL A 135 -12.44 4.71 -5.28
N THR A 136 -11.77 3.62 -4.91
CA THR A 136 -12.08 2.27 -5.38
C THR A 136 -13.05 1.50 -4.50
N SER A 137 -14.21 2.10 -4.17
CA SER A 137 -15.24 1.47 -3.32
C SER A 137 -15.94 0.26 -3.96
N ASP A 138 -15.74 -0.03 -5.24
CA ASP A 138 -16.60 -0.94 -5.99
C ASP A 138 -15.99 -2.27 -6.42
N HIS A 139 -14.73 -2.55 -6.13
CA HIS A 139 -14.17 -3.87 -6.43
C HIS A 139 -13.37 -4.47 -5.27
N PRO A 140 -13.81 -5.61 -4.72
CA PRO A 140 -12.96 -6.41 -3.85
C PRO A 140 -11.85 -7.02 -4.72
N ALA A 141 -10.71 -6.34 -4.81
CA ALA A 141 -9.55 -6.94 -5.43
C ALA A 141 -9.07 -8.12 -4.57
N THR A 142 -9.32 -9.30 -5.11
CA THR A 142 -8.63 -10.57 -4.91
C THR A 142 -8.36 -11.11 -3.50
N HIS A 143 -8.80 -12.30 -3.33
CA HIS A 143 -8.60 -13.41 -2.39
C HIS A 143 -7.35 -13.43 -1.47
N ASN A 144 -7.03 -12.38 -0.76
CA ASN A 144 -6.07 -12.47 0.33
C ASN A 144 -6.70 -12.06 1.66
N LYS A 145 -6.38 -12.79 2.73
CA LYS A 145 -6.88 -12.51 4.10
C LYS A 145 -6.57 -11.09 4.58
N GLY A 146 -5.55 -10.43 4.01
CA GLY A 146 -5.20 -9.02 4.24
C GLY A 146 -6.06 -8.00 3.48
N THR A 147 -6.74 -8.40 2.41
CA THR A 147 -7.48 -7.50 1.50
C THR A 147 -8.67 -6.80 2.17
N TYR A 148 -9.23 -7.40 3.22
CA TYR A 148 -10.37 -6.82 3.95
C TYR A 148 -9.97 -5.73 4.97
N VAL A 149 -8.71 -5.68 5.39
CA VAL A 149 -8.28 -4.79 6.47
C VAL A 149 -8.45 -3.33 6.08
N MET A 150 -7.99 -2.94 4.90
CA MET A 150 -8.06 -1.56 4.46
C MET A 150 -9.48 -1.04 4.26
N PRO A 151 -10.38 -1.75 3.54
CA PRO A 151 -11.79 -1.38 3.46
C PRO A 151 -12.46 -1.27 4.83
N VAL A 152 -12.15 -2.20 5.74
CA VAL A 152 -12.71 -2.20 7.10
C VAL A 152 -12.23 -1.00 7.91
N LEU A 153 -10.93 -0.73 7.93
CA LEU A 153 -10.36 0.41 8.66
C LEU A 153 -10.97 1.73 8.17
N ARG A 154 -11.12 1.85 6.89
CA ARG A 154 -11.75 3.00 6.26
C ARG A 154 -13.24 3.15 6.61
N TYR A 155 -13.99 2.04 6.58
CA TYR A 155 -15.38 2.07 7.03
C TYR A 155 -15.48 2.55 8.48
N ILE A 156 -14.62 2.05 9.35
CA ILE A 156 -14.54 2.47 10.76
C ILE A 156 -14.20 3.97 10.83
N GLU A 157 -13.23 4.44 10.07
CA GLU A 157 -12.82 5.86 10.06
C GLU A 157 -13.95 6.79 9.60
N ASN A 158 -14.67 6.41 8.55
CA ASN A 158 -15.79 7.22 8.03
C ASN A 158 -17.03 7.15 8.91
N ASN A 159 -17.20 6.10 9.71
CA ASN A 159 -18.39 5.85 10.51
C ASN A 159 -18.10 5.76 12.03
N TYR A 160 -16.97 6.27 12.50
CA TYR A 160 -16.49 6.09 13.88
C TYR A 160 -17.48 6.52 14.97
N LYS A 161 -18.41 7.43 14.67
CA LYS A 161 -19.43 7.91 15.61
C LYS A 161 -20.60 6.94 15.81
N THR A 162 -20.86 6.09 14.83
CA THR A 162 -22.07 5.25 14.75
C THR A 162 -21.78 3.78 14.54
N CYS A 163 -20.57 3.46 14.15
CA CYS A 163 -20.15 2.09 13.85
C CYS A 163 -19.80 1.33 15.13
N ASP A 164 -20.30 0.11 15.23
CA ASP A 164 -19.88 -0.88 16.20
C ASP A 164 -19.28 -2.11 15.50
N LEU A 165 -18.77 -3.05 16.29
CA LEU A 165 -18.14 -4.27 15.76
C LEU A 165 -19.13 -5.12 14.94
N GLN A 166 -20.41 -5.14 15.32
CA GLN A 166 -21.42 -5.95 14.63
C GLN A 166 -21.80 -5.33 13.28
N SER A 167 -22.06 -4.02 13.25
CA SER A 167 -22.37 -3.30 12.02
C SER A 167 -21.21 -3.34 11.01
N ALA A 168 -19.97 -3.16 11.49
CA ALA A 168 -18.79 -3.30 10.65
C ALA A 168 -18.65 -4.73 10.11
N ALA A 169 -18.81 -5.75 10.92
CA ALA A 169 -18.72 -7.13 10.48
C ALA A 169 -19.81 -7.47 9.45
N GLN A 170 -21.03 -7.01 9.66
CA GLN A 170 -22.14 -7.21 8.72
C GLN A 170 -21.89 -6.52 7.37
N GLN A 171 -21.36 -5.30 7.38
CA GLN A 171 -21.04 -4.55 6.15
C GLN A 171 -20.08 -5.31 5.23
N PHE A 172 -19.14 -6.09 5.80
CA PHE A 172 -18.13 -6.84 5.05
C PHE A 172 -18.41 -8.35 4.98
N ASN A 173 -19.58 -8.80 5.40
CA ASN A 173 -19.96 -10.22 5.49
C ASN A 173 -18.92 -11.05 6.29
N LEU A 174 -18.38 -10.48 7.36
CA LEU A 174 -17.41 -11.10 8.25
C LEU A 174 -18.06 -11.49 9.57
N HIS A 175 -17.51 -12.52 10.23
CA HIS A 175 -17.89 -12.81 11.60
C HIS A 175 -17.25 -11.78 12.57
N PRO A 176 -17.96 -11.22 13.56
CA PRO A 176 -17.42 -10.20 14.48
C PRO A 176 -16.11 -10.60 15.18
N ASN A 177 -16.00 -11.86 15.61
CA ASN A 177 -14.76 -12.36 16.23
C ASN A 177 -13.58 -12.39 15.24
N TYR A 178 -13.84 -12.73 13.98
CA TYR A 178 -12.81 -12.67 12.94
C TYR A 178 -12.37 -11.24 12.68
N LEU A 179 -13.33 -10.31 12.55
CA LEU A 179 -13.07 -8.90 12.39
C LEU A 179 -12.25 -8.33 13.56
N SER A 180 -12.61 -8.63 14.79
CA SER A 180 -11.89 -8.21 16.00
C SER A 180 -10.46 -8.75 16.02
N ALA A 181 -10.28 -10.04 15.76
CA ALA A 181 -8.95 -10.67 15.70
C ALA A 181 -8.09 -10.07 14.58
N MET A 182 -8.68 -9.81 13.41
CA MET A 182 -8.04 -9.16 12.29
C MET A 182 -7.60 -7.74 12.66
N LEU A 183 -8.49 -6.91 13.17
CA LEU A 183 -8.16 -5.55 13.62
C LEU A 183 -7.02 -5.57 14.65
N LYS A 184 -7.10 -6.43 15.66
CA LYS A 184 -6.04 -6.57 16.66
C LYS A 184 -4.70 -6.99 16.06
N LYS A 185 -4.71 -7.89 15.06
CA LYS A 185 -3.48 -8.31 14.36
C LYS A 185 -2.80 -7.14 13.64
N TYR A 186 -3.58 -6.24 13.02
CA TYR A 186 -3.07 -5.21 12.12
C TYR A 186 -2.93 -3.83 12.76
N THR A 187 -3.61 -3.57 13.86
CA THR A 187 -3.55 -2.26 14.55
C THR A 187 -2.92 -2.31 15.93
N GLY A 188 -2.68 -3.47 16.49
CA GLY A 188 -2.11 -3.70 17.83
C GLY A 188 -3.19 -3.95 18.88
#